data_6f1479b5515c4039b4a8e7fed9756ec6
#
_entry.id   6f1479b5515c4039b4a8e7fed9756ec6
#
_cell.length_a   1.000
_cell.length_b   1.000
_cell.length_c   1.000
_cell.angle_alpha   90.00
_cell.angle_beta   90.00
_cell.angle_gamma   90.00
#
_symmetry.space_group_name_H-M   'P 1'
#
loop_
_entity.id
_entity.type
_entity.pdbx_description
1 polymer ?
#
loop_
_entity_poly.entity_id
_entity_poly.type
_entity_poly.pdbx_seq_one_letter_code
_entity_poly.pdbx_strand_id
1 'polypeptide(L)'
;MKLKDVLRQYDKQSLYFYARDLGIQAANKIAMEDLYEKMVETILLHHHIENRLSILDDETYRVFMQVFRDEEVREEDNLRLERLLDYDLIAFEGEELFVVEEVKDIFLRCQNDSTFQQQRLQKVWLLQCQQVLTHYWGECSIEQFCKVLLLKDCFVEDVDIQALLQQLPVGEVQIAIKENQVYWRSLLNSSMLKEYRKSQKRFEYYLPTVEEIEMLYEYDYDIQQEGIQRLRTILLLKELEEKDVDQLLHEVWNDLSYGLDYEGIYARCLEKTGLTSAELPLSFIKDIDKNCRKFIYRGHTYLETINRTIRYMDHVEY
;
A
#
# COMPACT_ATOMS: atom_id res chain seq x y z
N MET A 1 -12.75 -5.89 -25.84
CA MET A 1 -11.33 -5.70 -26.22
C MET A 1 -10.50 -6.87 -25.70
N LYS A 2 -9.54 -7.37 -26.49
CA LYS A 2 -8.64 -8.46 -26.09
C LYS A 2 -7.38 -7.95 -25.40
N LEU A 3 -6.76 -8.77 -24.57
CA LEU A 3 -5.52 -8.44 -23.87
C LEU A 3 -4.41 -7.96 -24.83
N LYS A 4 -4.29 -8.56 -26.03
CA LYS A 4 -3.34 -8.11 -27.05
C LYS A 4 -3.58 -6.66 -27.50
N ASP A 5 -4.83 -6.21 -27.58
CA ASP A 5 -5.19 -4.87 -27.98
C ASP A 5 -4.88 -3.85 -26.85
N VAL A 6 -5.03 -4.28 -25.59
CA VAL A 6 -4.59 -3.49 -24.42
C VAL A 6 -3.07 -3.29 -24.45
N LEU A 7 -2.31 -4.36 -24.66
CA LEU A 7 -0.83 -4.28 -24.76
C LEU A 7 -0.35 -3.35 -25.90
N ARG A 8 -1.12 -3.21 -26.97
CA ARG A 8 -0.80 -2.29 -28.07
C ARG A 8 -0.99 -0.80 -27.70
N GLN A 9 -1.69 -0.49 -26.62
CA GLN A 9 -1.87 0.87 -26.13
C GLN A 9 -0.66 1.38 -25.34
N TYR A 10 0.20 0.49 -24.87
CA TYR A 10 1.43 0.86 -24.17
C TYR A 10 2.44 1.50 -25.09
N ASP A 11 3.14 2.52 -24.62
CA ASP A 11 4.32 3.00 -25.28
C ASP A 11 5.43 1.92 -25.26
N LYS A 12 6.35 2.04 -26.20
CA LYS A 12 7.38 1.01 -26.42
C LYS A 12 8.28 0.77 -25.21
N GLN A 13 8.56 1.82 -24.42
CA GLN A 13 9.45 1.71 -23.26
C GLN A 13 8.74 1.00 -22.11
N SER A 14 7.52 1.38 -21.80
CA SER A 14 6.66 0.74 -20.80
C SER A 14 6.41 -0.72 -21.13
N LEU A 15 6.16 -1.04 -22.40
CA LEU A 15 5.99 -2.43 -22.85
C LEU A 15 7.24 -3.28 -22.60
N TYR A 16 8.45 -2.75 -22.83
CA TYR A 16 9.68 -3.49 -22.56
C TYR A 16 9.93 -3.71 -21.07
N PHE A 17 9.59 -2.74 -20.23
CA PHE A 17 9.66 -2.91 -18.79
C PHE A 17 8.68 -4.00 -18.34
N TYR A 18 7.45 -3.95 -18.80
CA TYR A 18 6.44 -4.94 -18.48
C TYR A 18 6.87 -6.35 -18.97
N ALA A 19 7.35 -6.49 -20.18
CA ALA A 19 7.86 -7.77 -20.70
C ALA A 19 9.01 -8.33 -19.84
N ARG A 20 9.89 -7.45 -19.35
CA ARG A 20 10.97 -7.86 -18.43
C ARG A 20 10.42 -8.37 -17.11
N ASP A 21 9.41 -7.70 -16.55
CA ASP A 21 8.77 -8.09 -15.29
C ASP A 21 8.02 -9.42 -15.42
N LEU A 22 7.51 -9.73 -16.62
CA LEU A 22 7.00 -11.06 -17.00
C LEU A 22 8.11 -12.12 -17.22
N GLY A 23 9.39 -11.75 -17.05
CA GLY A 23 10.53 -12.66 -17.26
C GLY A 23 10.92 -12.87 -18.72
N ILE A 24 10.39 -12.09 -19.67
CA ILE A 24 10.71 -12.19 -21.09
C ILE A 24 12.09 -11.55 -21.34
N GLN A 25 13.09 -12.38 -21.56
CA GLN A 25 14.46 -11.91 -21.79
C GLN A 25 14.62 -11.30 -23.19
N ALA A 26 15.47 -10.26 -23.28
CA ALA A 26 15.80 -9.59 -24.53
C ALA A 26 14.57 -9.11 -25.34
N ALA A 27 13.50 -8.66 -24.65
CA ALA A 27 12.25 -8.19 -25.25
C ALA A 27 12.48 -7.14 -26.38
N ASN A 28 13.50 -6.30 -26.23
CA ASN A 28 13.87 -5.27 -27.22
C ASN A 28 14.46 -5.84 -28.54
N LYS A 29 14.75 -7.14 -28.63
CA LYS A 29 15.22 -7.84 -29.84
C LYS A 29 14.10 -8.63 -30.53
N ILE A 30 12.93 -8.71 -29.95
CA ILE A 30 11.76 -9.42 -30.47
C ILE A 30 10.96 -8.44 -31.36
N ALA A 31 10.44 -8.92 -32.49
CA ALA A 31 9.51 -8.10 -33.28
C ALA A 31 8.26 -7.79 -32.47
N MET A 32 7.72 -6.56 -32.62
CA MET A 32 6.63 -6.08 -31.73
C MET A 32 5.42 -7.02 -31.72
N GLU A 33 5.02 -7.54 -32.89
CA GLU A 33 3.88 -8.44 -32.98
C GLU A 33 4.11 -9.77 -32.24
N ASP A 34 5.31 -10.34 -32.40
CA ASP A 34 5.73 -11.56 -31.69
C ASP A 34 5.87 -11.30 -30.16
N LEU A 35 6.27 -10.08 -29.79
CA LEU A 35 6.36 -9.69 -28.38
C LEU A 35 4.97 -9.65 -27.74
N TYR A 36 3.98 -9.05 -28.39
CA TYR A 36 2.59 -9.03 -27.88
C TYR A 36 2.05 -10.46 -27.70
N GLU A 37 2.26 -11.34 -28.69
CA GLU A 37 1.81 -12.74 -28.59
C GLU A 37 2.47 -13.45 -27.43
N LYS A 38 3.78 -13.31 -27.28
CA LYS A 38 4.53 -13.93 -26.19
C LYS A 38 4.12 -13.38 -24.83
N MET A 39 3.84 -12.07 -24.71
CA MET A 39 3.34 -11.48 -23.46
C MET A 39 1.97 -12.04 -23.11
N VAL A 40 1.03 -12.07 -24.05
CA VAL A 40 -0.30 -12.66 -23.84
C VAL A 40 -0.19 -14.11 -23.38
N GLU A 41 0.61 -14.93 -24.10
CA GLU A 41 0.85 -16.33 -23.72
C GLU A 41 1.41 -16.44 -22.30
N THR A 42 2.41 -15.62 -21.96
CA THR A 42 3.04 -15.64 -20.63
C THR A 42 2.04 -15.26 -19.54
N ILE A 43 1.23 -14.20 -19.74
CA ILE A 43 0.22 -13.73 -18.80
C ILE A 43 -0.83 -14.82 -18.53
N LEU A 44 -1.27 -15.52 -19.57
CA LEU A 44 -2.29 -16.56 -19.44
C LEU A 44 -1.72 -17.86 -18.84
N LEU A 45 -0.53 -18.31 -19.26
CA LEU A 45 0.09 -19.56 -18.76
C LEU A 45 0.50 -19.48 -17.28
N HIS A 46 0.92 -18.32 -16.80
CA HIS A 46 1.42 -18.15 -15.43
C HIS A 46 0.37 -17.60 -14.47
N HIS A 47 -0.90 -17.69 -14.81
CA HIS A 47 -2.01 -17.26 -13.95
C HIS A 47 -1.92 -15.81 -13.45
N HIS A 48 -1.29 -14.92 -14.24
CA HIS A 48 -1.14 -13.52 -13.82
C HIS A 48 -2.48 -12.83 -13.62
N ILE A 49 -3.50 -13.14 -14.44
CA ILE A 49 -4.85 -12.56 -14.30
C ILE A 49 -5.51 -13.05 -13.01
N GLU A 50 -5.48 -14.38 -12.75
CA GLU A 50 -6.01 -14.94 -11.51
C GLU A 50 -5.33 -14.34 -10.28
N ASN A 51 -4.01 -14.16 -10.33
CA ASN A 51 -3.25 -13.56 -9.26
C ASN A 51 -3.66 -12.09 -9.03
N ARG A 52 -3.85 -11.30 -10.09
CA ARG A 52 -4.32 -9.91 -10.01
C ARG A 52 -5.75 -9.81 -9.47
N LEU A 53 -6.66 -10.67 -9.96
CA LEU A 53 -8.03 -10.76 -9.42
C LEU A 53 -8.04 -11.16 -7.95
N SER A 54 -7.12 -12.01 -7.52
CA SER A 54 -7.03 -12.51 -6.15
C SER A 54 -6.45 -11.52 -5.13
N ILE A 55 -6.02 -10.34 -5.57
CA ILE A 55 -5.50 -9.27 -4.69
C ILE A 55 -6.38 -8.01 -4.69
N LEU A 56 -7.53 -8.06 -5.35
CA LEU A 56 -8.48 -6.95 -5.28
C LEU A 56 -9.13 -6.94 -3.90
N ASP A 57 -8.96 -5.84 -3.15
CA ASP A 57 -9.73 -5.57 -1.95
C ASP A 57 -11.23 -5.45 -2.26
N ASP A 58 -12.07 -5.44 -1.24
CA ASP A 58 -13.52 -5.49 -1.44
C ASP A 58 -14.05 -4.28 -2.21
N GLU A 59 -13.49 -3.09 -2.01
CA GLU A 59 -13.91 -1.89 -2.72
C GLU A 59 -13.45 -1.90 -4.18
N THR A 60 -12.19 -2.26 -4.44
CA THR A 60 -11.69 -2.41 -5.82
C THR A 60 -12.42 -3.54 -6.55
N TYR A 61 -12.75 -4.63 -5.85
CA TYR A 61 -13.57 -5.72 -6.40
C TYR A 61 -14.99 -5.25 -6.73
N ARG A 62 -15.60 -4.41 -5.88
CA ARG A 62 -16.92 -3.79 -6.14
C ARG A 62 -16.87 -2.96 -7.43
N VAL A 63 -15.86 -2.10 -7.59
CA VAL A 63 -15.69 -1.28 -8.81
C VAL A 63 -15.47 -2.15 -10.04
N PHE A 64 -14.65 -3.21 -9.94
CA PHE A 64 -14.50 -4.19 -11.02
C PHE A 64 -15.86 -4.81 -11.42
N MET A 65 -16.71 -5.16 -10.43
CA MET A 65 -18.04 -5.73 -10.69
C MET A 65 -18.99 -4.74 -11.36
N GLN A 66 -18.89 -3.43 -11.06
CA GLN A 66 -19.66 -2.40 -11.75
C GLN A 66 -19.27 -2.36 -13.24
N VAL A 67 -17.97 -2.27 -13.56
CA VAL A 67 -17.49 -2.32 -14.95
C VAL A 67 -17.87 -3.62 -15.65
N PHE A 68 -17.79 -4.77 -14.94
CA PHE A 68 -18.16 -6.07 -15.47
C PHE A 68 -19.64 -6.16 -15.88
N ARG A 69 -20.52 -5.41 -15.20
CA ARG A 69 -22.00 -5.37 -15.42
C ARG A 69 -22.44 -4.20 -16.29
N ASP A 70 -21.50 -3.43 -16.85
CA ASP A 70 -21.77 -2.19 -17.58
C ASP A 70 -22.57 -1.18 -16.72
N GLU A 71 -22.30 -1.13 -15.40
CA GLU A 71 -22.87 -0.16 -14.46
C GLU A 71 -21.98 1.09 -14.41
N GLU A 72 -22.58 2.25 -14.11
CA GLU A 72 -21.88 3.52 -13.99
C GLU A 72 -20.92 3.51 -12.76
N VAL A 73 -19.67 3.92 -12.96
CA VAL A 73 -18.68 4.06 -11.90
C VAL A 73 -18.62 5.52 -11.46
N ARG A 74 -18.55 5.75 -10.16
CA ARG A 74 -18.57 7.09 -9.57
C ARG A 74 -17.18 7.75 -9.66
N GLU A 75 -17.14 9.07 -9.68
CA GLU A 75 -15.87 9.85 -9.65
C GLU A 75 -15.01 9.52 -8.42
N GLU A 76 -15.63 9.25 -7.27
CA GLU A 76 -14.93 8.86 -6.03
C GLU A 76 -14.15 7.55 -6.14
N ASP A 77 -14.44 6.72 -7.15
CA ASP A 77 -13.79 5.44 -7.40
C ASP A 77 -12.60 5.52 -8.39
N ASN A 78 -12.19 6.71 -8.80
CA ASN A 78 -11.12 6.89 -9.80
C ASN A 78 -9.80 6.20 -9.45
N LEU A 79 -9.35 6.24 -8.19
CA LEU A 79 -8.13 5.54 -7.75
C LEU A 79 -8.25 4.02 -7.91
N ARG A 80 -9.43 3.47 -7.67
CA ARG A 80 -9.72 2.04 -7.85
C ARG A 80 -9.77 1.66 -9.33
N LEU A 81 -10.30 2.55 -10.17
CA LEU A 81 -10.26 2.38 -11.63
C LEU A 81 -8.81 2.40 -12.16
N GLU A 82 -7.99 3.36 -11.71
CA GLU A 82 -6.56 3.42 -12.09
C GLU A 82 -5.87 2.09 -11.74
N ARG A 83 -6.10 1.56 -10.54
CA ARG A 83 -5.54 0.26 -10.13
C ARG A 83 -5.99 -0.91 -11.02
N LEU A 84 -7.26 -0.93 -11.43
CA LEU A 84 -7.79 -1.95 -12.33
C LEU A 84 -7.18 -1.83 -13.74
N LEU A 85 -6.92 -0.61 -14.21
CA LEU A 85 -6.21 -0.33 -15.46
C LEU A 85 -4.75 -0.80 -15.40
N ASP A 86 -4.04 -0.47 -14.31
CA ASP A 86 -2.65 -0.88 -14.08
C ASP A 86 -2.47 -2.41 -14.03
N TYR A 87 -3.53 -3.10 -13.64
CA TYR A 87 -3.57 -4.56 -13.64
C TYR A 87 -4.02 -5.18 -14.97
N ASP A 88 -4.27 -4.39 -16.01
CA ASP A 88 -4.86 -4.83 -17.29
C ASP A 88 -6.16 -5.65 -17.15
N LEU A 89 -6.91 -5.44 -16.08
CA LEU A 89 -8.20 -6.09 -15.87
C LEU A 89 -9.33 -5.40 -16.63
N ILE A 90 -9.20 -4.09 -16.81
CA ILE A 90 -10.10 -3.24 -17.58
C ILE A 90 -9.28 -2.41 -18.57
N ALA A 91 -9.94 -1.86 -19.59
CA ALA A 91 -9.31 -1.00 -20.57
C ALA A 91 -10.32 -0.02 -21.17
N PHE A 92 -9.85 1.09 -21.74
CA PHE A 92 -10.64 2.01 -22.52
C PHE A 92 -10.64 1.65 -24.00
N GLU A 93 -11.80 1.80 -24.67
CA GLU A 93 -11.95 1.85 -26.11
C GLU A 93 -12.70 3.11 -26.47
N GLY A 94 -11.96 4.15 -26.88
CA GLY A 94 -12.49 5.53 -26.96
C GLY A 94 -12.77 6.07 -25.56
N GLU A 95 -14.03 6.43 -25.28
CA GLU A 95 -14.49 6.91 -23.96
C GLU A 95 -15.16 5.81 -23.12
N GLU A 96 -15.35 4.63 -23.69
CA GLU A 96 -16.02 3.50 -23.02
C GLU A 96 -15.02 2.62 -22.27
N LEU A 97 -15.44 2.14 -21.11
CA LEU A 97 -14.64 1.31 -20.22
C LEU A 97 -15.11 -0.15 -20.30
N PHE A 98 -14.18 -1.09 -20.48
CA PHE A 98 -14.49 -2.50 -20.67
C PHE A 98 -13.63 -3.40 -19.79
N VAL A 99 -14.20 -4.51 -19.34
CA VAL A 99 -13.39 -5.64 -18.84
C VAL A 99 -12.77 -6.38 -20.02
N VAL A 100 -11.48 -6.67 -19.95
CA VAL A 100 -10.74 -7.41 -20.99
C VAL A 100 -11.35 -8.81 -21.18
N GLU A 101 -11.46 -9.28 -22.44
CA GLU A 101 -12.18 -10.54 -22.76
C GLU A 101 -11.60 -11.75 -21.99
N GLU A 102 -10.29 -11.92 -21.98
CA GLU A 102 -9.62 -13.02 -21.29
C GLU A 102 -9.81 -12.91 -19.77
N VAL A 103 -9.93 -11.71 -19.23
CA VAL A 103 -10.26 -11.45 -17.81
C VAL A 103 -11.69 -11.87 -17.51
N LYS A 104 -12.66 -11.57 -18.39
CA LYS A 104 -14.06 -12.01 -18.21
C LYS A 104 -14.14 -13.54 -18.08
N ASP A 105 -13.47 -14.28 -18.97
CA ASP A 105 -13.52 -15.74 -18.98
C ASP A 105 -12.87 -16.35 -17.73
N ILE A 106 -11.77 -15.77 -17.28
CA ILE A 106 -11.08 -16.19 -16.05
C ILE A 106 -11.91 -15.87 -14.82
N PHE A 107 -12.44 -14.65 -14.72
CA PHE A 107 -13.26 -14.21 -13.63
C PHE A 107 -14.50 -15.10 -13.45
N LEU A 108 -15.22 -15.41 -14.53
CA LEU A 108 -16.40 -16.29 -14.48
C LEU A 108 -16.08 -17.69 -13.92
N ARG A 109 -14.85 -18.17 -14.09
CA ARG A 109 -14.40 -19.43 -13.48
C ARG A 109 -14.09 -19.28 -11.99
N CYS A 110 -13.46 -18.17 -11.61
CA CYS A 110 -12.98 -17.93 -10.25
C CYS A 110 -14.05 -17.43 -9.29
N GLN A 111 -15.06 -16.67 -9.77
CA GLN A 111 -16.02 -15.97 -8.91
C GLN A 111 -16.82 -16.89 -7.97
N ASN A 112 -17.11 -18.14 -8.39
CA ASN A 112 -17.86 -19.13 -7.63
C ASN A 112 -16.97 -20.20 -6.96
N ASP A 113 -15.65 -20.09 -7.09
CA ASP A 113 -14.72 -21.00 -6.44
C ASP A 113 -14.44 -20.52 -5.01
N SER A 114 -14.90 -21.28 -4.03
CA SER A 114 -14.69 -20.97 -2.60
C SER A 114 -13.21 -20.93 -2.22
N THR A 115 -12.38 -21.75 -2.86
CA THR A 115 -10.92 -21.78 -2.63
C THR A 115 -10.29 -20.46 -3.11
N PHE A 116 -10.68 -20.00 -4.30
CA PHE A 116 -10.23 -18.72 -4.83
C PHE A 116 -10.65 -17.55 -3.92
N GLN A 117 -11.90 -17.53 -3.45
CA GLN A 117 -12.38 -16.47 -2.57
C GLN A 117 -11.65 -16.45 -1.23
N GLN A 118 -11.37 -17.62 -0.65
CA GLN A 118 -10.58 -17.70 0.57
C GLN A 118 -9.14 -17.22 0.36
N GLN A 119 -8.50 -17.61 -0.74
CA GLN A 119 -7.16 -17.15 -1.10
C GLN A 119 -7.13 -15.64 -1.35
N ARG A 120 -8.18 -15.07 -1.97
CA ARG A 120 -8.31 -13.63 -2.16
C ARG A 120 -8.29 -12.90 -0.81
N LEU A 121 -9.11 -13.31 0.14
CA LEU A 121 -9.14 -12.71 1.48
C LEU A 121 -7.77 -12.79 2.17
N GLN A 122 -7.08 -13.91 2.09
CA GLN A 122 -5.73 -14.07 2.66
C GLN A 122 -4.71 -13.16 1.98
N LYS A 123 -4.68 -13.12 0.65
CA LYS A 123 -3.73 -12.31 -0.10
C LYS A 123 -3.95 -10.81 0.12
N VAL A 124 -5.22 -10.37 0.09
CA VAL A 124 -5.58 -8.96 0.38
C VAL A 124 -5.13 -8.58 1.78
N TRP A 125 -5.44 -9.41 2.78
CA TRP A 125 -5.03 -9.13 4.16
C TRP A 125 -3.51 -9.14 4.34
N LEU A 126 -2.80 -10.05 3.66
CA LEU A 126 -1.34 -10.07 3.67
C LEU A 126 -0.75 -8.78 3.08
N LEU A 127 -1.33 -8.26 1.97
CA LEU A 127 -0.92 -6.98 1.38
C LEU A 127 -1.17 -5.81 2.33
N GLN A 128 -2.33 -5.78 2.99
CA GLN A 128 -2.63 -4.77 4.00
C GLN A 128 -1.65 -4.83 5.19
N CYS A 129 -1.36 -6.03 5.69
CA CYS A 129 -0.42 -6.22 6.80
C CYS A 129 1.03 -5.80 6.48
N GLN A 130 1.44 -5.77 5.21
CA GLN A 130 2.76 -5.27 4.84
C GLN A 130 2.96 -3.81 5.26
N GLN A 131 1.90 -3.00 5.33
CA GLN A 131 1.94 -1.60 5.75
C GLN A 131 2.47 -1.45 7.18
N VAL A 132 2.24 -2.43 8.04
CA VAL A 132 2.78 -2.42 9.41
C VAL A 132 4.31 -2.41 9.43
N LEU A 133 4.94 -3.14 8.50
CA LEU A 133 6.40 -3.14 8.39
C LEU A 133 6.93 -1.85 7.75
N THR A 134 6.25 -1.34 6.75
CA THR A 134 6.67 -0.14 6.03
C THR A 134 6.54 1.11 6.87
N HIS A 135 5.45 1.24 7.66
CA HIS A 135 5.16 2.44 8.45
C HIS A 135 5.62 2.35 9.90
N TYR A 136 5.66 1.14 10.50
CA TYR A 136 5.86 1.05 11.95
C TYR A 136 7.11 0.31 12.39
N TRP A 137 7.49 -0.79 11.71
CA TRP A 137 8.47 -1.71 12.30
C TRP A 137 9.79 -1.83 11.52
N GLY A 138 9.75 -1.82 10.20
CA GLY A 138 10.88 -2.07 9.31
C GLY A 138 11.33 -3.54 9.28
N GLU A 139 11.35 -4.20 10.44
CA GLU A 139 11.64 -5.63 10.59
C GLU A 139 10.96 -6.21 11.82
N CYS A 140 10.67 -7.52 11.77
CA CYS A 140 10.22 -8.29 12.94
C CYS A 140 10.47 -9.78 12.73
N SER A 141 10.30 -10.61 13.79
CA SER A 141 10.25 -12.05 13.61
C SER A 141 8.99 -12.50 12.86
N ILE A 142 9.03 -13.66 12.20
CA ILE A 142 7.83 -14.25 11.60
C ILE A 142 6.72 -14.42 12.64
N GLU A 143 7.06 -14.86 13.85
CA GLU A 143 6.09 -14.99 14.96
C GLU A 143 5.39 -13.65 15.27
N GLN A 144 6.13 -12.55 15.29
CA GLN A 144 5.55 -11.23 15.53
C GLN A 144 4.66 -10.79 14.37
N PHE A 145 5.04 -11.08 13.13
CA PHE A 145 4.22 -10.78 11.96
C PHE A 145 2.95 -11.63 11.92
N CYS A 146 3.03 -12.91 12.30
CA CYS A 146 1.86 -13.77 12.43
C CYS A 146 0.80 -13.19 13.39
N LYS A 147 1.20 -12.49 14.47
CA LYS A 147 0.22 -11.86 15.38
C LYS A 147 -0.65 -10.83 14.66
N VAL A 148 -0.10 -10.14 13.67
CA VAL A 148 -0.86 -9.19 12.83
C VAL A 148 -1.77 -9.94 11.85
N LEU A 149 -1.25 -10.98 11.20
CA LEU A 149 -2.04 -11.78 10.26
C LEU A 149 -3.25 -12.44 10.94
N LEU A 150 -3.09 -12.90 12.17
CA LEU A 150 -4.13 -13.56 12.96
C LEU A 150 -5.18 -12.58 13.55
N LEU A 151 -5.11 -11.29 13.26
CA LEU A 151 -6.17 -10.33 13.58
C LEU A 151 -7.45 -10.56 12.76
N LYS A 152 -7.33 -11.26 11.61
CA LYS A 152 -8.49 -11.66 10.80
C LYS A 152 -8.62 -13.20 10.72
N ASP A 153 -9.83 -13.69 10.76
CA ASP A 153 -10.17 -15.12 10.73
C ASP A 153 -9.82 -15.83 9.40
N CYS A 154 -9.45 -15.08 8.37
CA CYS A 154 -9.01 -15.68 7.10
C CYS A 154 -7.63 -16.35 7.22
N PHE A 155 -6.87 -16.09 8.29
CA PHE A 155 -5.60 -16.75 8.59
C PHE A 155 -5.73 -17.75 9.72
N VAL A 156 -4.95 -18.82 9.64
CA VAL A 156 -4.77 -19.84 10.68
C VAL A 156 -3.28 -19.93 11.05
N GLU A 157 -2.96 -20.49 12.22
CA GLU A 157 -1.60 -20.47 12.80
C GLU A 157 -0.50 -21.08 11.90
N ASP A 158 -0.83 -22.06 11.06
CA ASP A 158 0.14 -22.82 10.25
C ASP A 158 0.23 -22.36 8.77
N VAL A 159 -0.16 -21.11 8.45
CA VAL A 159 -0.09 -20.61 7.07
C VAL A 159 1.36 -20.40 6.62
N ASP A 160 1.71 -20.95 5.47
CA ASP A 160 2.99 -20.69 4.82
C ASP A 160 2.98 -19.32 4.13
N ILE A 161 3.43 -18.30 4.87
CA ILE A 161 3.51 -16.92 4.40
C ILE A 161 4.42 -16.81 3.18
N GLN A 162 5.50 -17.60 3.12
CA GLN A 162 6.45 -17.55 2.00
C GLN A 162 5.80 -18.06 0.72
N ALA A 163 5.02 -19.13 0.80
CA ALA A 163 4.25 -19.64 -0.34
C ALA A 163 3.20 -18.62 -0.82
N LEU A 164 2.53 -17.92 0.10
CA LEU A 164 1.58 -16.86 -0.25
C LEU A 164 2.27 -15.67 -0.93
N LEU A 165 3.41 -15.20 -0.41
CA LEU A 165 4.18 -14.11 -1.01
C LEU A 165 4.63 -14.42 -2.45
N GLN A 166 4.95 -15.68 -2.75
CA GLN A 166 5.34 -16.10 -4.10
C GLN A 166 4.18 -16.06 -5.11
N GLN A 167 2.94 -16.07 -4.62
CA GLN A 167 1.74 -15.99 -5.45
C GLN A 167 1.26 -14.55 -5.69
N LEU A 168 1.86 -13.58 -4.99
CA LEU A 168 1.53 -12.16 -5.20
C LEU A 168 2.22 -11.63 -6.45
N PRO A 169 1.63 -10.68 -7.18
CA PRO A 169 2.32 -9.95 -8.24
C PRO A 169 3.60 -9.30 -7.69
N VAL A 170 4.67 -9.34 -8.47
CA VAL A 170 6.02 -8.90 -8.02
C VAL A 170 6.05 -7.46 -7.53
N GLY A 171 5.28 -6.56 -8.16
CA GLY A 171 5.16 -5.15 -7.78
C GLY A 171 4.51 -4.93 -6.42
N GLU A 172 3.66 -5.85 -5.96
CA GLU A 172 2.88 -5.73 -4.73
C GLU A 172 3.63 -6.22 -3.49
N VAL A 173 4.73 -6.94 -3.66
CA VAL A 173 5.47 -7.51 -2.53
C VAL A 173 6.47 -6.50 -1.98
N GLN A 174 6.14 -5.88 -0.86
CA GLN A 174 6.99 -4.90 -0.16
C GLN A 174 7.88 -5.53 0.92
N ILE A 175 7.65 -6.78 1.28
CA ILE A 175 8.40 -7.48 2.33
C ILE A 175 9.27 -8.61 1.77
N ALA A 176 10.27 -9.00 2.53
CA ALA A 176 11.12 -10.15 2.27
C ALA A 176 11.30 -10.99 3.54
N ILE A 177 11.39 -12.31 3.40
CA ILE A 177 11.65 -13.22 4.52
C ILE A 177 13.07 -13.76 4.38
N LYS A 178 13.85 -13.64 5.44
CA LYS A 178 15.21 -14.19 5.53
C LYS A 178 15.50 -14.61 6.96
N GLU A 179 16.00 -15.84 7.17
CA GLU A 179 16.46 -16.33 8.48
C GLU A 179 15.40 -16.17 9.60
N ASN A 180 14.15 -16.51 9.30
CA ASN A 180 13.02 -16.37 10.25
C ASN A 180 12.67 -14.92 10.65
N GLN A 181 13.12 -13.94 9.87
CA GLN A 181 12.78 -12.53 10.02
C GLN A 181 12.07 -12.03 8.78
N VAL A 182 11.11 -11.13 9.00
CA VAL A 182 10.39 -10.39 7.96
C VAL A 182 10.96 -8.97 7.93
N TYR A 183 11.28 -8.50 6.74
CA TYR A 183 11.88 -7.19 6.51
C TYR A 183 11.04 -6.37 5.55
N TRP A 184 10.93 -5.09 5.76
CA TRP A 184 10.61 -4.18 4.68
C TRP A 184 11.72 -4.26 3.63
N ARG A 185 11.36 -4.62 2.39
CA ARG A 185 12.32 -4.96 1.31
C ARG A 185 13.31 -3.83 1.04
N SER A 186 12.86 -2.56 1.07
CA SER A 186 13.72 -1.38 0.87
C SER A 186 14.81 -1.23 1.93
N LEU A 187 14.60 -1.76 3.14
CA LEU A 187 15.59 -1.69 4.22
C LEU A 187 16.58 -2.86 4.23
N LEU A 188 16.26 -3.99 3.59
CA LEU A 188 17.05 -5.24 3.73
C LEU A 188 18.54 -5.08 3.44
N ASN A 189 18.90 -4.21 2.50
CA ASN A 189 20.28 -3.92 2.12
C ASN A 189 20.71 -2.49 2.46
N SER A 190 19.94 -1.77 3.26
CA SER A 190 20.21 -0.38 3.64
C SER A 190 21.12 -0.30 4.87
N SER A 191 22.06 0.62 4.88
CA SER A 191 22.83 0.98 6.08
C SER A 191 21.93 1.51 7.21
N MET A 192 20.79 2.11 6.87
CA MET A 192 19.81 2.65 7.82
C MET A 192 19.21 1.57 8.72
N LEU A 193 19.14 0.30 8.28
CA LEU A 193 18.60 -0.79 9.09
C LEU A 193 19.33 -0.92 10.44
N LYS A 194 20.66 -0.72 10.47
CA LYS A 194 21.44 -0.76 11.72
C LYS A 194 21.08 0.38 12.67
N GLU A 195 20.84 1.56 12.13
CA GLU A 195 20.46 2.75 12.91
C GLU A 195 19.06 2.60 13.49
N TYR A 196 18.11 2.12 12.66
CA TYR A 196 16.74 1.83 13.12
C TYR A 196 16.72 0.77 14.21
N ARG A 197 17.46 -0.34 14.06
CA ARG A 197 17.58 -1.37 15.10
C ARG A 197 18.06 -0.78 16.43
N LYS A 198 19.02 0.14 16.39
CA LYS A 198 19.55 0.79 17.58
C LYS A 198 18.51 1.69 18.25
N SER A 199 17.77 2.50 17.49
CA SER A 199 16.76 3.41 18.02
C SER A 199 15.55 2.63 18.54
N GLN A 200 15.12 1.58 17.85
CA GLN A 200 13.96 0.79 18.16
C GLN A 200 14.17 -0.25 19.30
N LYS A 201 15.43 -0.58 19.65
CA LYS A 201 15.77 -1.69 20.58
C LYS A 201 15.05 -1.63 21.93
N ARG A 202 14.74 -0.45 22.43
CA ARG A 202 14.09 -0.22 23.74
C ARG A 202 12.56 -0.27 23.70
N PHE A 203 11.96 -0.35 22.49
CA PHE A 203 10.52 -0.35 22.34
C PHE A 203 10.02 -1.73 21.98
N GLU A 204 8.90 -2.12 22.57
CA GLU A 204 8.10 -3.25 22.12
C GLU A 204 7.41 -2.90 20.79
N TYR A 205 6.96 -3.91 20.07
CA TYR A 205 6.16 -3.71 18.87
C TYR A 205 4.76 -3.20 19.23
N TYR A 206 4.36 -2.07 18.68
CA TYR A 206 2.97 -1.67 18.72
C TYR A 206 2.16 -2.62 17.82
N LEU A 207 1.09 -3.21 18.34
CA LEU A 207 0.20 -4.05 17.56
C LEU A 207 -0.98 -3.17 17.11
N PRO A 208 -1.09 -2.84 15.80
CA PRO A 208 -2.19 -2.03 15.28
C PRO A 208 -3.52 -2.80 15.29
N THR A 209 -4.64 -2.08 15.22
CA THR A 209 -5.95 -2.68 15.01
C THR A 209 -6.17 -3.02 13.53
N VAL A 210 -7.21 -3.79 13.22
CA VAL A 210 -7.59 -4.10 11.84
C VAL A 210 -7.89 -2.81 11.08
N GLU A 211 -8.65 -1.91 11.69
CA GLU A 211 -9.06 -0.62 11.10
C GLU A 211 -7.85 0.28 10.80
N GLU A 212 -6.84 0.30 11.69
CA GLU A 212 -5.60 1.05 11.43
C GLU A 212 -4.82 0.48 10.23
N ILE A 213 -4.76 -0.83 10.10
CA ILE A 213 -4.08 -1.49 8.97
C ILE A 213 -4.80 -1.20 7.65
N GLU A 214 -6.12 -1.34 7.63
CA GLU A 214 -6.96 -1.06 6.46
C GLU A 214 -6.84 0.40 6.02
N MET A 215 -6.91 1.32 6.98
CA MET A 215 -6.75 2.75 6.73
C MET A 215 -5.36 3.10 6.14
N LEU A 216 -4.28 2.55 6.70
CA LEU A 216 -2.94 2.75 6.15
C LEU A 216 -2.78 2.18 4.74
N TYR A 217 -3.45 1.06 4.45
CA TYR A 217 -3.43 0.48 3.11
C TYR A 217 -4.18 1.32 2.09
N GLU A 218 -5.28 1.96 2.50
CA GLU A 218 -6.12 2.77 1.61
C GLU A 218 -5.54 4.17 1.36
N TYR A 219 -5.04 4.82 2.43
CA TYR A 219 -4.64 6.23 2.37
C TYR A 219 -3.13 6.46 2.49
N ASP A 220 -2.36 5.44 2.89
CA ASP A 220 -0.93 5.52 3.20
C ASP A 220 -0.57 6.51 4.33
N TYR A 221 -1.60 7.00 5.06
CA TYR A 221 -1.47 7.85 6.25
C TYR A 221 -2.73 7.75 7.14
N ASP A 222 -2.64 8.21 8.39
CA ASP A 222 -3.77 8.21 9.32
C ASP A 222 -4.70 9.42 9.06
N ILE A 223 -5.70 9.21 8.20
CA ILE A 223 -6.73 10.20 7.88
C ILE A 223 -7.62 10.56 9.08
N GLN A 224 -7.72 9.69 10.11
CA GLN A 224 -8.57 9.89 11.27
C GLN A 224 -7.90 10.72 12.37
N GLN A 225 -6.59 10.92 12.29
CA GLN A 225 -5.86 11.71 13.27
C GLN A 225 -6.32 13.17 13.25
N GLU A 226 -6.74 13.69 14.42
CA GLU A 226 -7.39 15.00 14.56
C GLU A 226 -6.57 16.15 13.95
N GLY A 227 -5.24 16.13 14.12
CA GLY A 227 -4.35 17.13 13.54
C GLY A 227 -4.33 17.09 12.01
N ILE A 228 -4.38 15.91 11.43
CA ILE A 228 -4.47 15.69 9.96
C ILE A 228 -5.80 16.22 9.44
N GLN A 229 -6.92 15.88 10.10
CA GLN A 229 -8.24 16.39 9.70
C GLN A 229 -8.33 17.92 9.76
N ARG A 230 -7.75 18.53 10.80
CA ARG A 230 -7.68 19.98 10.92
C ARG A 230 -6.82 20.60 9.81
N LEU A 231 -5.66 20.03 9.53
CA LEU A 231 -4.79 20.49 8.43
C LEU A 231 -5.52 20.38 7.10
N ARG A 232 -6.17 19.24 6.81
CA ARG A 232 -7.00 19.05 5.62
C ARG A 232 -8.05 20.15 5.47
N THR A 233 -8.77 20.44 6.56
CA THR A 233 -9.80 21.49 6.55
C THR A 233 -9.23 22.86 6.19
N ILE A 234 -8.08 23.24 6.77
CA ILE A 234 -7.41 24.52 6.47
C ILE A 234 -7.02 24.59 5.00
N LEU A 235 -6.45 23.50 4.46
CA LEU A 235 -5.99 23.46 3.07
C LEU A 235 -7.15 23.55 2.08
N LEU A 236 -8.25 22.85 2.32
CA LEU A 236 -9.46 22.93 1.50
C LEU A 236 -10.13 24.32 1.55
N LEU A 237 -10.10 24.99 2.69
CA LEU A 237 -10.59 26.38 2.82
C LEU A 237 -9.74 27.38 2.01
N LYS A 238 -8.54 26.99 1.59
CA LYS A 238 -7.67 27.78 0.70
C LYS A 238 -7.87 27.44 -0.78
N GLU A 239 -8.92 26.68 -1.10
CA GLU A 239 -9.28 26.31 -2.47
C GLU A 239 -8.17 25.51 -3.20
N LEU A 240 -7.32 24.80 -2.44
CA LEU A 240 -6.38 23.82 -3.03
C LEU A 240 -7.18 22.63 -3.59
N GLU A 241 -6.72 22.08 -4.69
CA GLU A 241 -7.31 20.88 -5.25
C GLU A 241 -7.17 19.69 -4.27
N GLU A 242 -8.20 18.85 -4.17
CA GLU A 242 -8.25 17.74 -3.22
C GLU A 242 -7.04 16.80 -3.37
N LYS A 243 -6.61 16.54 -4.59
CA LYS A 243 -5.42 15.73 -4.89
C LYS A 243 -4.14 16.32 -4.30
N ASP A 244 -3.97 17.65 -4.40
CA ASP A 244 -2.79 18.33 -3.85
C ASP A 244 -2.81 18.33 -2.32
N VAL A 245 -4.02 18.45 -1.74
CA VAL A 245 -4.23 18.34 -0.28
C VAL A 245 -3.83 16.96 0.20
N ASP A 246 -4.34 15.90 -0.40
CA ASP A 246 -4.04 14.52 -0.01
C ASP A 246 -2.56 14.18 -0.18
N GLN A 247 -1.94 14.62 -1.26
CA GLN A 247 -0.50 14.47 -1.45
C GLN A 247 0.31 15.18 -0.35
N LEU A 248 -0.07 16.40 0.02
CA LEU A 248 0.64 17.15 1.07
C LEU A 248 0.45 16.50 2.45
N LEU A 249 -0.75 16.02 2.77
CA LEU A 249 -1.03 15.32 4.03
C LEU A 249 -0.23 14.02 4.13
N HIS A 250 -0.16 13.26 3.05
CA HIS A 250 0.66 12.06 2.97
C HIS A 250 2.16 12.38 3.20
N GLU A 251 2.70 13.41 2.53
CA GLU A 251 4.09 13.85 2.74
C GLU A 251 4.36 14.26 4.20
N VAL A 252 3.48 15.07 4.79
CA VAL A 252 3.59 15.51 6.19
C VAL A 252 3.57 14.33 7.14
N TRP A 253 2.61 13.42 6.96
CA TRP A 253 2.49 12.22 7.78
C TRP A 253 3.74 11.34 7.69
N ASN A 254 4.17 11.01 6.49
CA ASN A 254 5.32 10.15 6.28
C ASN A 254 6.60 10.74 6.89
N ASP A 255 6.87 12.00 6.62
CA ASP A 255 8.06 12.67 7.15
C ASP A 255 8.07 12.67 8.68
N LEU A 256 6.93 12.97 9.31
CA LEU A 256 6.77 12.91 10.76
C LEU A 256 6.89 11.47 11.29
N SER A 257 6.31 10.49 10.61
CA SER A 257 6.38 9.08 11.00
C SER A 257 7.81 8.54 10.99
N TYR A 258 8.63 8.96 10.03
CA TYR A 258 10.06 8.63 10.00
C TYR A 258 10.91 9.47 10.95
N GLY A 259 10.32 10.44 11.65
CA GLY A 259 10.99 11.24 12.67
C GLY A 259 11.81 12.40 12.11
N LEU A 260 11.44 12.91 10.94
CA LEU A 260 12.03 14.14 10.40
C LEU A 260 11.61 15.35 11.25
N ASP A 261 12.42 16.40 11.18
CA ASP A 261 12.20 17.61 11.95
C ASP A 261 10.92 18.34 11.56
N TYR A 262 9.99 18.52 12.52
CA TYR A 262 8.71 19.16 12.31
C TYR A 262 8.83 20.64 11.91
N GLU A 263 9.92 21.36 12.26
CA GLU A 263 10.11 22.76 11.87
C GLU A 263 10.41 22.86 10.37
N GLY A 264 11.24 21.95 9.84
CA GLY A 264 11.49 21.82 8.41
C GLY A 264 10.26 21.43 7.61
N ILE A 265 9.46 20.50 8.13
CA ILE A 265 8.16 20.10 7.54
C ILE A 265 7.19 21.27 7.49
N TYR A 266 7.08 22.01 8.61
CA TYR A 266 6.26 23.21 8.70
C TYR A 266 6.65 24.27 7.65
N ALA A 267 7.95 24.56 7.52
CA ALA A 267 8.43 25.52 6.53
C ALA A 267 8.05 25.12 5.10
N ARG A 268 8.17 23.83 4.74
CA ARG A 268 7.72 23.31 3.44
C ARG A 268 6.20 23.41 3.24
N CYS A 269 5.41 23.16 4.30
CA CYS A 269 3.96 23.36 4.21
C CYS A 269 3.61 24.80 3.85
N LEU A 270 4.22 25.79 4.52
CA LEU A 270 3.97 27.19 4.21
C LEU A 270 4.41 27.54 2.78
N GLU A 271 5.56 27.06 2.33
CA GLU A 271 6.08 27.29 0.97
C GLU A 271 5.15 26.71 -0.11
N LYS A 272 4.72 25.44 0.05
CA LYS A 272 3.86 24.77 -0.94
C LYS A 272 2.45 25.34 -1.00
N THR A 273 1.91 25.82 0.12
CA THR A 273 0.52 26.27 0.21
C THR A 273 0.34 27.78 0.11
N GLY A 274 1.42 28.55 0.27
CA GLY A 274 1.35 30.01 0.38
C GLY A 274 0.67 30.51 1.66
N LEU A 275 0.41 29.62 2.64
CA LEU A 275 -0.16 30.00 3.94
C LEU A 275 0.83 30.78 4.77
N THR A 276 0.30 31.70 5.58
CA THR A 276 1.08 32.42 6.60
C THR A 276 1.11 31.66 7.92
N SER A 277 2.06 31.99 8.80
CA SER A 277 2.12 31.43 10.15
C SER A 277 0.91 31.78 11.05
N ALA A 278 0.14 32.79 10.67
CA ALA A 278 -1.11 33.12 11.34
C ALA A 278 -2.27 32.18 10.92
N GLU A 279 -2.26 31.74 9.66
CA GLU A 279 -3.27 30.83 9.10
C GLU A 279 -2.98 29.36 9.44
N LEU A 280 -1.70 28.98 9.48
CA LEU A 280 -1.24 27.65 9.89
C LEU A 280 -0.21 27.82 11.02
N PRO A 281 -0.61 27.87 12.29
CA PRO A 281 0.32 27.93 13.42
C PRO A 281 1.20 26.67 13.53
N LEU A 282 2.48 26.83 13.87
CA LEU A 282 3.41 25.72 14.08
C LEU A 282 2.91 24.64 15.06
N SER A 283 2.05 25.06 16.02
CA SER A 283 1.44 24.13 16.98
C SER A 283 0.65 23.01 16.32
N PHE A 284 0.06 23.24 15.14
CA PHE A 284 -0.68 22.20 14.40
C PHE A 284 0.25 21.06 13.99
N ILE A 285 1.40 21.38 13.37
CA ILE A 285 2.37 20.35 12.96
C ILE A 285 2.96 19.65 14.20
N LYS A 286 3.19 20.38 15.29
CA LYS A 286 3.63 19.79 16.58
C LYS A 286 2.59 18.82 17.16
N ASP A 287 1.32 19.12 17.02
CA ASP A 287 0.25 18.24 17.51
C ASP A 287 0.14 16.97 16.64
N ILE A 288 0.31 17.10 15.32
CA ILE A 288 0.42 15.93 14.43
C ILE A 288 1.64 15.11 14.84
N ASP A 289 2.81 15.72 15.00
CA ASP A 289 4.05 15.06 15.37
C ASP A 289 3.96 14.24 16.66
N LYS A 290 3.31 14.77 17.71
CA LYS A 290 3.14 14.09 19.00
C LYS A 290 2.23 12.87 18.92
N ASN A 291 1.22 12.92 18.07
CA ASN A 291 0.18 11.90 17.94
C ASN A 291 0.43 10.97 16.74
N CYS A 292 1.38 11.29 15.86
CA CYS A 292 1.80 10.43 14.77
C CYS A 292 2.55 9.21 15.31
N ARG A 293 2.22 8.02 14.80
CA ARG A 293 2.97 6.80 15.09
C ARG A 293 4.33 6.86 14.42
N LYS A 294 5.36 6.57 15.17
CA LYS A 294 6.75 6.74 14.75
C LYS A 294 7.41 5.40 14.43
N PHE A 295 8.01 5.34 13.27
CA PHE A 295 8.85 4.22 12.86
C PHE A 295 9.99 3.94 13.87
N ILE A 296 10.67 5.00 14.34
CA ILE A 296 11.75 4.90 15.33
C ILE A 296 11.30 4.40 16.71
N TYR A 297 9.99 4.41 16.99
CA TYR A 297 9.37 3.92 18.23
C TYR A 297 8.58 2.63 18.02
N ARG A 298 8.81 1.89 16.93
CA ARG A 298 8.08 0.68 16.56
C ARG A 298 6.56 0.86 16.54
N GLY A 299 6.08 1.94 15.97
CA GLY A 299 4.66 2.25 15.82
C GLY A 299 4.02 2.91 17.06
N HIS A 300 4.78 3.20 18.12
CA HIS A 300 4.25 4.02 19.21
C HIS A 300 4.28 5.51 18.87
N THR A 301 3.33 6.26 19.42
CA THR A 301 3.36 7.72 19.39
C THR A 301 4.37 8.26 20.42
N TYR A 302 4.81 9.51 20.25
CA TYR A 302 5.67 10.15 21.24
C TYR A 302 5.01 10.21 22.64
N LEU A 303 3.71 10.50 22.71
CA LEU A 303 2.98 10.55 23.98
C LEU A 303 2.89 9.19 24.67
N GLU A 304 2.71 8.09 23.93
CA GLU A 304 2.72 6.75 24.48
C GLU A 304 4.08 6.39 25.08
N THR A 305 5.17 6.82 24.44
CA THR A 305 6.53 6.53 24.95
C THR A 305 6.84 7.28 26.24
N ILE A 306 6.39 8.54 26.38
CA ILE A 306 6.54 9.31 27.62
C ILE A 306 5.72 8.68 28.74
N ASN A 307 4.45 8.37 28.49
CA ASN A 307 3.56 7.80 29.51
C ASN A 307 4.08 6.44 30.03
N ARG A 308 4.69 5.62 29.19
CA ARG A 308 5.35 4.38 29.61
C ARG A 308 6.58 4.67 30.49
N THR A 309 7.38 5.66 30.17
CA THR A 309 8.55 6.06 30.96
C THR A 309 8.13 6.54 32.34
N ILE A 310 7.07 7.35 32.44
CA ILE A 310 6.52 7.83 33.72
C ILE A 310 6.03 6.64 34.56
N ARG A 311 5.24 5.71 34.01
CA ARG A 311 4.77 4.52 34.74
C ARG A 311 5.94 3.63 35.24
N TYR A 312 7.04 3.53 34.47
CA TYR A 312 8.24 2.80 34.91
C TYR A 312 8.93 3.48 36.09
N MET A 313 8.93 4.82 36.12
CA MET A 313 9.50 5.61 37.25
C MET A 313 8.64 5.51 38.52
N ASP A 314 7.32 5.44 38.38
CA ASP A 314 6.37 5.32 39.51
C ASP A 314 6.43 3.93 40.17
N HIS A 315 6.96 2.91 39.51
CA HIS A 315 7.14 1.57 40.04
C HIS A 315 8.55 1.26 40.57
N VAL A 316 9.48 2.21 40.45
CA VAL A 316 10.77 2.16 41.13
C VAL A 316 10.62 2.86 42.48
N GLU A 317 9.97 2.17 43.42
CA GLU A 317 10.04 2.57 44.84
C GLU A 317 11.52 2.42 45.33
N TYR A 318 12.02 3.48 45.89
CA TYR A 318 13.34 3.55 46.53
C TYR A 318 13.41 2.63 47.75
#